data_80ff7123383576ef79c9cb836ce444dc
#
_entry.id   80ff7123383576ef79c9cb836ce444dc
#
_cell.length_a   1.000
_cell.length_b   1.000
_cell.length_c   1.000
_cell.angle_alpha   90.00
_cell.angle_beta   90.00
_cell.angle_gamma   90.00
#
_symmetry.space_group_name_H-M   'P 1'
#
loop_
_entity.id
_entity.type
_entity.pdbx_description
1 polymer ?
#
loop_
_entity_poly.entity_id
_entity_poly.type
_entity_poly.pdbx_seq_one_letter_code
_entity_poly.pdbx_strand_id
1 'polypeptide(L)'
;LESNYAPVINIENHDTIGLLALDDQGRLAGGCTTSGVAYKMHGRVGDSPIIGSGLYVDGTAGGATATGLGEAVMKTVGSFLVVELMKQGAKAQEACEEAVHRIMKAMPVKDLQVGYLALGLDGSVGGHAIHSGFNYALHRPDSTGSENITGQLIDASYG
;
A
#
# COMPACT_ATOMS: atom_id res chain seq x y z
N LEU A 1 -18.39 8.13 -34.55
CA LEU A 1 -18.85 7.95 -33.15
C LEU A 1 -17.64 8.07 -32.23
N GLU A 2 -17.31 9.30 -31.86
CA GLU A 2 -16.33 9.55 -30.79
C GLU A 2 -17.01 9.15 -29.46
N SER A 3 -16.58 8.07 -28.85
CA SER A 3 -17.03 7.73 -27.53
C SER A 3 -16.32 8.65 -26.53
N ASN A 4 -16.99 9.68 -26.06
CA ASN A 4 -16.57 10.51 -24.91
C ASN A 4 -16.64 9.73 -23.59
N TYR A 5 -16.16 8.49 -23.57
CA TYR A 5 -16.08 7.69 -22.37
C TYR A 5 -14.70 7.89 -21.73
N ALA A 6 -14.57 8.96 -20.95
CA ALA A 6 -13.49 9.02 -19.97
C ALA A 6 -13.93 8.14 -18.78
N PRO A 7 -13.26 7.03 -18.47
CA PRO A 7 -13.59 6.26 -17.29
C PRO A 7 -13.36 7.14 -16.06
N VAL A 8 -14.42 7.41 -15.32
CA VAL A 8 -14.31 8.05 -14.02
C VAL A 8 -13.70 7.00 -13.08
N ILE A 9 -12.40 7.09 -12.85
CA ILE A 9 -11.72 6.30 -11.83
C ILE A 9 -12.11 6.91 -10.49
N ASN A 10 -13.01 6.28 -9.78
CA ASN A 10 -13.41 6.67 -8.42
C ASN A 10 -13.18 5.49 -7.47
N ILE A 11 -13.33 5.74 -6.18
CA ILE A 11 -13.15 4.74 -5.10
C ILE A 11 -14.01 3.48 -5.33
N GLU A 12 -15.12 3.57 -6.04
CA GLU A 12 -16.05 2.47 -6.28
C GLU A 12 -15.65 1.55 -7.44
N ASN A 13 -14.69 1.98 -8.27
CA ASN A 13 -14.35 1.30 -9.53
C ASN A 13 -13.08 0.44 -9.45
N HIS A 14 -12.46 0.33 -8.29
CA HIS A 14 -11.32 -0.55 -8.05
C HIS A 14 -11.33 -1.03 -6.60
N ASP A 15 -10.94 -2.25 -6.40
CA ASP A 15 -10.69 -2.84 -5.09
C ASP A 15 -9.29 -3.47 -5.06
N THR A 16 -8.57 -3.19 -4.02
CA THR A 16 -7.29 -3.81 -3.75
C THR A 16 -7.16 -3.98 -2.25
N ILE A 17 -6.82 -5.19 -1.84
CA ILE A 17 -6.56 -5.50 -0.43
C ILE A 17 -5.11 -5.92 -0.31
N GLY A 18 -4.38 -5.27 0.59
CA GLY A 18 -3.06 -5.68 1.05
C GLY A 18 -3.11 -6.13 2.50
N LEU A 19 -2.33 -7.14 2.83
CA LEU A 19 -2.17 -7.66 4.18
C LEU A 19 -0.70 -7.83 4.51
N LEU A 20 -0.30 -7.42 5.70
CA LEU A 20 1.01 -7.71 6.29
C LEU A 20 0.78 -8.31 7.68
N ALA A 21 1.50 -9.37 8.01
CA ALA A 21 1.38 -10.07 9.28
C ALA A 21 2.76 -10.40 9.83
N LEU A 22 2.97 -10.03 11.09
CA LEU A 22 4.18 -10.34 11.86
C LEU A 22 3.79 -11.30 12.99
N ASP A 23 4.46 -12.43 13.08
CA ASP A 23 4.21 -13.39 14.16
C ASP A 23 5.08 -13.10 15.41
N ASP A 24 4.84 -13.87 16.47
CA ASP A 24 5.56 -13.78 17.75
C ASP A 24 7.03 -14.24 17.66
N GLN A 25 7.43 -14.87 16.56
CA GLN A 25 8.80 -15.28 16.28
C GLN A 25 9.55 -14.26 15.41
N GLY A 26 8.91 -13.11 15.10
CA GLY A 26 9.49 -12.08 14.23
C GLY A 26 9.48 -12.43 12.74
N ARG A 27 8.68 -13.43 12.32
CA ARG A 27 8.53 -13.77 10.91
C ARG A 27 7.42 -12.93 10.28
N LEU A 28 7.76 -12.27 9.19
CA LEU A 28 6.85 -11.42 8.45
C LEU A 28 6.34 -12.13 7.20
N ALA A 29 5.04 -12.02 6.95
CA ALA A 29 4.40 -12.47 5.72
C ALA A 29 3.52 -11.36 5.16
N GLY A 30 3.26 -11.40 3.85
CA GLY A 30 2.37 -10.48 3.18
C GLY A 30 1.60 -11.11 2.05
N GLY A 31 0.49 -10.51 1.70
CA GLY A 31 -0.35 -10.90 0.58
C GLY A 31 -1.10 -9.70 0.01
N CYS A 32 -1.44 -9.76 -1.26
CA CYS A 32 -2.35 -8.79 -1.87
C CYS A 32 -3.26 -9.46 -2.88
N THR A 33 -4.42 -8.85 -3.10
CA THR A 33 -5.39 -9.27 -4.09
C THR A 33 -6.10 -8.06 -4.70
N THR A 34 -6.49 -8.18 -5.96
CA THR A 34 -7.17 -7.10 -6.68
C THR A 34 -8.01 -7.67 -7.82
N SER A 35 -9.13 -7.01 -8.15
CA SER A 35 -9.83 -7.18 -9.44
C SER A 35 -9.22 -6.33 -10.56
N GLY A 36 -8.28 -5.47 -10.22
CA GLY A 36 -7.67 -4.50 -11.14
C GLY A 36 -8.52 -3.26 -11.31
N VAL A 37 -8.23 -2.48 -12.35
CA VAL A 37 -8.98 -1.27 -12.70
C VAL A 37 -10.23 -1.67 -13.50
N ALA A 38 -11.37 -1.04 -13.20
CA ALA A 38 -12.60 -1.22 -13.97
C ALA A 38 -12.38 -0.84 -15.44
N TYR A 39 -12.98 -1.61 -16.33
CA TYR A 39 -12.89 -1.41 -17.80
C TYR A 39 -11.47 -1.43 -18.38
N LYS A 40 -10.52 -2.06 -17.67
CA LYS A 40 -9.15 -2.19 -18.16
C LYS A 40 -9.10 -2.91 -19.51
N MET A 41 -8.14 -2.54 -20.33
CA MET A 41 -7.86 -3.24 -21.60
C MET A 41 -7.43 -4.70 -21.34
N HIS A 42 -7.78 -5.59 -22.26
CA HIS A 42 -7.29 -6.97 -22.23
C HIS A 42 -5.75 -6.99 -22.19
N GLY A 43 -5.18 -7.76 -21.27
CA GLY A 43 -3.74 -7.84 -21.06
C GLY A 43 -3.13 -6.79 -20.14
N ARG A 44 -3.91 -5.79 -19.67
CA ARG A 44 -3.42 -4.86 -18.65
C ARG A 44 -3.17 -5.57 -17.33
N VAL A 45 -1.97 -5.38 -16.81
CA VAL A 45 -1.51 -5.87 -15.49
C VAL A 45 -1.15 -4.66 -14.64
N GLY A 46 -1.66 -4.58 -13.42
CA GLY A 46 -1.29 -3.57 -12.42
C GLY A 46 -0.11 -4.00 -11.57
N ASP A 47 0.06 -3.33 -10.46
CA ASP A 47 1.17 -3.52 -9.51
C ASP A 47 1.07 -4.80 -8.67
N SER A 48 -0.15 -5.24 -8.33
CA SER A 48 -0.37 -6.32 -7.35
C SER A 48 0.36 -7.63 -7.64
N PRO A 49 0.44 -8.14 -8.90
CA PRO A 49 1.17 -9.38 -9.19
C PRO A 49 2.69 -9.18 -9.37
N ILE A 50 3.18 -7.96 -9.26
CA ILE A 50 4.59 -7.62 -9.49
C ILE A 50 5.28 -7.42 -8.15
N ILE A 51 6.20 -8.35 -7.83
CA ILE A 51 7.01 -8.28 -6.60
C ILE A 51 7.82 -6.98 -6.57
N GLY A 52 7.75 -6.29 -5.44
CA GLY A 52 8.39 -4.98 -5.26
C GLY A 52 7.49 -3.81 -5.62
N SER A 53 6.43 -4.03 -6.40
CA SER A 53 5.44 -2.99 -6.73
C SER A 53 4.25 -3.03 -5.78
N GLY A 54 3.31 -3.95 -5.95
CA GLY A 54 2.11 -4.04 -5.10
C GLY A 54 2.37 -4.64 -3.73
N LEU A 55 3.40 -5.46 -3.61
CA LEU A 55 3.81 -6.10 -2.36
C LEU A 55 5.31 -6.36 -2.36
N TYR A 56 5.95 -6.14 -1.21
CA TYR A 56 7.31 -6.58 -0.95
C TYR A 56 7.51 -6.92 0.53
N VAL A 57 8.20 -8.01 0.80
CA VAL A 57 8.55 -8.46 2.16
C VAL A 57 10.03 -8.85 2.19
N ASP A 58 10.77 -8.28 3.15
CA ASP A 58 12.15 -8.64 3.49
C ASP A 58 12.19 -8.99 4.98
N GLY A 59 12.46 -10.25 5.30
CA GLY A 59 12.54 -10.74 6.67
C GLY A 59 13.65 -10.09 7.52
N THR A 60 14.47 -9.20 6.94
CA THR A 60 15.52 -8.45 7.67
C THR A 60 15.17 -6.96 7.87
N ALA A 61 14.08 -6.48 7.29
CA ALA A 61 13.73 -5.07 7.31
C ALA A 61 12.24 -4.81 7.62
N GLY A 62 11.34 -5.50 6.91
CA GLY A 62 9.92 -5.27 7.03
C GLY A 62 9.16 -5.65 5.77
N GLY A 63 7.90 -5.22 5.69
CA GLY A 63 7.06 -5.42 4.52
C GLY A 63 6.27 -4.17 4.17
N ALA A 64 5.89 -4.08 2.90
CA ALA A 64 5.00 -3.02 2.43
C ALA A 64 4.05 -3.54 1.36
N THR A 65 2.86 -2.95 1.30
CA THR A 65 1.86 -3.19 0.26
C THR A 65 1.32 -1.86 -0.26
N ALA A 66 0.89 -1.86 -1.51
CA ALA A 66 0.40 -0.68 -2.21
C ALA A 66 -1.02 -0.88 -2.73
N THR A 67 -1.71 0.23 -2.94
CA THR A 67 -3.00 0.31 -3.63
C THR A 67 -3.08 1.58 -4.46
N GLY A 68 -4.03 1.63 -5.39
CA GLY A 68 -4.31 2.77 -6.24
C GLY A 68 -3.90 2.54 -7.69
N LEU A 69 -3.40 3.55 -8.39
CA LEU A 69 -3.01 3.43 -9.80
C LEU A 69 -1.73 2.60 -9.92
N GLY A 70 -1.87 1.34 -10.36
CA GLY A 70 -0.78 0.37 -10.45
C GLY A 70 0.38 0.84 -11.31
N GLU A 71 0.14 1.57 -12.39
CA GLU A 71 1.16 2.12 -13.28
C GLU A 71 2.09 3.12 -12.56
N ALA A 72 1.56 3.89 -11.61
CA ALA A 72 2.36 4.81 -10.80
C ALA A 72 3.23 4.05 -9.80
N VAL A 73 2.64 3.04 -9.13
CA VAL A 73 3.35 2.16 -8.20
C VAL A 73 4.48 1.41 -8.89
N MET A 74 4.21 0.84 -10.08
CA MET A 74 5.22 0.10 -10.86
C MET A 74 6.41 0.97 -11.29
N LYS A 75 6.15 2.22 -11.74
CA LYS A 75 7.23 3.14 -12.15
C LYS A 75 8.22 3.47 -11.04
N THR A 76 7.77 3.43 -9.79
CA THR A 76 8.60 3.75 -8.62
C THR A 76 9.07 2.50 -7.88
N VAL A 77 8.59 1.31 -8.26
CA VAL A 77 8.82 0.04 -7.53
C VAL A 77 8.52 0.23 -6.03
N GLY A 78 7.33 0.79 -5.76
CA GLY A 78 7.07 1.53 -4.52
C GLY A 78 7.11 0.70 -3.25
N SER A 79 6.59 -0.54 -3.23
CA SER A 79 6.67 -1.37 -2.02
C SER A 79 8.11 -1.80 -1.70
N PHE A 80 8.93 -2.08 -2.71
CA PHE A 80 10.36 -2.32 -2.52
C PHE A 80 11.06 -1.07 -1.96
N LEU A 81 10.75 0.12 -2.52
CA LEU A 81 11.31 1.38 -2.05
C LEU A 81 11.01 1.62 -0.57
N VAL A 82 9.76 1.41 -0.14
CA VAL A 82 9.37 1.57 1.28
C VAL A 82 10.21 0.65 2.17
N VAL A 83 10.32 -0.63 1.82
CA VAL A 83 11.09 -1.60 2.62
C VAL A 83 12.59 -1.27 2.59
N GLU A 84 13.13 -0.82 1.46
CA GLU A 84 14.52 -0.40 1.36
C GLU A 84 14.83 0.83 2.22
N LEU A 85 13.92 1.81 2.27
CA LEU A 85 14.04 2.95 3.17
C LEU A 85 14.02 2.51 4.65
N MET A 86 13.13 1.59 5.02
CA MET A 86 13.13 1.02 6.38
C MET A 86 14.44 0.28 6.68
N LYS A 87 14.99 -0.45 5.72
CA LYS A 87 16.29 -1.13 5.85
C LYS A 87 17.45 -0.16 6.08
N GLN A 88 17.34 1.05 5.52
CA GLN A 88 18.28 2.15 5.74
C GLN A 88 18.02 2.94 7.04
N GLY A 89 17.03 2.56 7.84
CA GLY A 89 16.74 3.12 9.16
C GLY A 89 15.58 4.11 9.22
N ALA A 90 14.84 4.33 8.14
CA ALA A 90 13.62 5.12 8.19
C ALA A 90 12.52 4.38 8.97
N LYS A 91 11.67 5.12 9.68
CA LYS A 91 10.46 4.57 10.28
C LYS A 91 9.45 4.17 9.19
N ALA A 92 8.58 3.20 9.48
CA ALA A 92 7.56 2.75 8.53
C ALA A 92 6.70 3.89 7.97
N GLN A 93 6.30 4.86 8.81
CA GLN A 93 5.55 6.04 8.41
C GLN A 93 6.33 6.94 7.46
N GLU A 94 7.55 7.30 7.81
CA GLU A 94 8.45 8.15 7.00
C GLU A 94 8.76 7.52 5.62
N ALA A 95 8.90 6.19 5.60
CA ALA A 95 9.12 5.45 4.37
C ALA A 95 7.91 5.49 3.42
N CYS A 96 6.68 5.36 3.95
CA CYS A 96 5.45 5.51 3.18
C CYS A 96 5.29 6.93 2.64
N GLU A 97 5.55 7.95 3.46
CA GLU A 97 5.50 9.37 3.06
C GLU A 97 6.48 9.68 1.93
N GLU A 98 7.73 9.22 2.04
CA GLU A 98 8.74 9.42 0.99
C GLU A 98 8.36 8.70 -0.31
N ALA A 99 7.81 7.48 -0.25
CA ALA A 99 7.37 6.77 -1.44
C ALA A 99 6.24 7.50 -2.17
N VAL A 100 5.24 7.99 -1.44
CA VAL A 100 4.17 8.84 -1.99
C VAL A 100 4.74 10.13 -2.58
N HIS A 101 5.63 10.80 -1.86
CA HIS A 101 6.26 12.04 -2.30
C HIS A 101 7.03 11.88 -3.63
N ARG A 102 7.72 10.76 -3.83
CA ARG A 102 8.39 10.47 -5.11
C ARG A 102 7.42 10.33 -6.28
N ILE A 103 6.27 9.72 -6.04
CA ILE A 103 5.21 9.66 -7.06
C ILE A 103 4.71 11.06 -7.38
N MET A 104 4.41 11.87 -6.36
CA MET A 104 3.91 13.24 -6.53
C MET A 104 4.88 14.14 -7.30
N LYS A 105 6.19 13.94 -7.12
CA LYS A 105 7.22 14.66 -7.90
C LYS A 105 7.32 14.21 -9.36
N ALA A 106 7.04 12.94 -9.62
CA ALA A 106 7.25 12.34 -10.94
C ALA A 106 6.03 12.43 -11.86
N MET A 107 4.83 12.62 -11.31
CA MET A 107 3.57 12.52 -12.04
C MET A 107 2.55 13.57 -11.57
N PRO A 108 1.65 14.05 -12.47
CA PRO A 108 0.52 14.89 -12.07
C PRO A 108 -0.40 14.13 -11.10
N VAL A 109 -0.76 14.76 -9.98
CA VAL A 109 -1.47 14.10 -8.86
C VAL A 109 -2.98 14.33 -8.83
N LYS A 110 -3.52 15.21 -9.67
CA LYS A 110 -4.92 15.67 -9.58
C LYS A 110 -5.94 14.51 -9.54
N ASP A 111 -5.70 13.48 -10.36
CA ASP A 111 -6.61 12.32 -10.50
C ASP A 111 -5.88 11.00 -10.16
N LEU A 112 -4.80 11.09 -9.39
CA LEU A 112 -3.93 9.99 -9.07
C LEU A 112 -4.07 9.61 -7.60
N GLN A 113 -4.66 8.45 -7.32
CA GLN A 113 -4.63 7.89 -5.97
C GLN A 113 -3.62 6.76 -5.88
N VAL A 114 -2.75 6.84 -4.89
CA VAL A 114 -1.83 5.77 -4.47
C VAL A 114 -1.68 5.84 -2.95
N GLY A 115 -1.67 4.69 -2.31
CA GLY A 115 -1.40 4.55 -0.88
C GLY A 115 -0.46 3.38 -0.62
N TYR A 116 0.35 3.52 0.42
CA TYR A 116 1.23 2.46 0.94
C TYR A 116 0.90 2.17 2.40
N LEU A 117 1.01 0.90 2.75
CA LEU A 117 1.00 0.41 4.12
C LEU A 117 2.30 -0.34 4.37
N ALA A 118 2.94 -0.11 5.52
CA ALA A 118 4.19 -0.76 5.90
C ALA A 118 4.12 -1.32 7.32
N LEU A 119 4.86 -2.42 7.54
CA LEU A 119 5.02 -3.08 8.83
C LEU A 119 6.50 -3.41 9.03
N GLY A 120 7.10 -2.84 10.08
CA GLY A 120 8.47 -3.13 10.50
C GLY A 120 8.54 -4.41 11.36
N LEU A 121 9.74 -4.99 11.45
CA LEU A 121 10.00 -6.17 12.29
C LEU A 121 9.89 -5.87 13.80
N ASP A 122 9.95 -4.59 14.18
CA ASP A 122 9.71 -4.10 15.54
C ASP A 122 8.22 -3.93 15.86
N GLY A 123 7.33 -4.27 14.93
CA GLY A 123 5.89 -4.07 15.03
C GLY A 123 5.44 -2.63 14.75
N SER A 124 6.34 -1.74 14.31
CA SER A 124 5.96 -0.39 13.86
C SER A 124 5.13 -0.46 12.58
N VAL A 125 4.10 0.38 12.49
CA VAL A 125 3.21 0.47 11.33
C VAL A 125 3.24 1.89 10.79
N GLY A 126 3.20 2.01 9.48
CA GLY A 126 3.05 3.28 8.78
C GLY A 126 2.11 3.14 7.59
N GLY A 127 1.39 4.21 7.30
CA GLY A 127 0.53 4.27 6.12
C GLY A 127 0.41 5.69 5.61
N HIS A 128 0.45 5.87 4.30
CA HIS A 128 0.30 7.19 3.69
C HIS A 128 -0.25 7.09 2.28
N ALA A 129 -1.07 8.07 1.87
CA ALA A 129 -1.67 8.14 0.56
C ALA A 129 -1.74 9.57 0.03
N ILE A 130 -1.87 9.72 -1.30
CA ILE A 130 -1.96 11.04 -1.95
C ILE A 130 -3.22 11.78 -1.54
N HIS A 131 -4.38 11.11 -1.56
CA HIS A 131 -5.68 11.72 -1.26
C HIS A 131 -6.37 11.01 -0.10
N SER A 132 -7.37 11.68 0.46
CA SER A 132 -8.23 11.14 1.52
C SER A 132 -8.95 9.85 1.10
N GLY A 133 -9.35 9.05 2.07
CA GLY A 133 -10.09 7.80 1.87
C GLY A 133 -9.22 6.54 1.88
N PHE A 134 -7.90 6.64 1.99
CA PHE A 134 -7.06 5.49 2.29
C PHE A 134 -7.08 5.20 3.79
N ASN A 135 -7.46 3.99 4.14
CA ASN A 135 -7.50 3.53 5.52
C ASN A 135 -6.99 2.08 5.61
N TYR A 136 -6.59 1.68 6.80
CA TYR A 136 -6.19 0.32 7.10
C TYR A 136 -6.70 -0.14 8.47
N ALA A 137 -6.93 -1.43 8.63
CA ALA A 137 -7.23 -2.05 9.91
C ALA A 137 -5.93 -2.56 10.55
N LEU A 138 -5.73 -2.24 11.81
CA LEU A 138 -4.60 -2.72 12.60
C LEU A 138 -5.13 -3.62 13.72
N HIS A 139 -4.63 -4.86 13.76
CA HIS A 139 -4.81 -5.76 14.88
C HIS A 139 -3.49 -5.95 15.62
N ARG A 140 -3.53 -5.85 16.93
CA ARG A 140 -2.43 -6.23 17.84
C ARG A 140 -3.02 -7.12 18.91
N PRO A 141 -2.36 -8.26 19.27
CA PRO A 141 -2.75 -9.00 20.45
C PRO A 141 -2.61 -8.07 21.66
N ASP A 142 -3.60 -8.08 22.55
CA ASP A 142 -3.48 -7.37 23.80
C ASP A 142 -2.43 -8.03 24.72
N SER A 143 -1.92 -7.27 25.69
CA SER A 143 -0.93 -7.74 26.64
C SER A 143 -1.45 -8.85 27.57
N THR A 144 -2.74 -9.18 27.51
CA THR A 144 -3.41 -10.20 28.35
C THR A 144 -3.61 -11.52 27.62
N GLY A 145 -3.29 -11.58 26.31
CA GLY A 145 -3.49 -12.77 25.47
C GLY A 145 -4.95 -13.09 25.21
N SER A 146 -5.89 -12.19 25.50
CA SER A 146 -7.28 -12.36 25.15
C SER A 146 -7.48 -12.03 23.65
N GLU A 147 -8.20 -12.90 22.95
CA GLU A 147 -8.52 -12.76 21.52
C GLU A 147 -9.54 -11.65 21.22
N ASN A 148 -9.52 -10.55 21.94
CA ASN A 148 -10.37 -9.41 21.60
C ASN A 148 -9.79 -8.69 20.38
N ILE A 149 -10.26 -9.08 19.22
CA ILE A 149 -9.97 -8.43 17.93
C ILE A 149 -10.61 -7.04 17.93
N THR A 150 -9.91 -6.06 18.44
CA THR A 150 -10.25 -4.65 18.21
C THR A 150 -9.50 -4.18 17.00
N GLY A 151 -10.09 -4.31 15.82
CA GLY A 151 -9.57 -3.67 14.61
C GLY A 151 -9.68 -2.15 14.76
N GLN A 152 -8.57 -1.45 14.70
CA GLN A 152 -8.55 0.01 14.63
C GLN A 152 -8.48 0.44 13.17
N LEU A 153 -9.49 1.19 12.72
CA LEU A 153 -9.46 1.82 11.41
C LEU A 153 -8.69 3.13 11.51
N ILE A 154 -7.65 3.28 10.72
CA ILE A 154 -6.76 4.44 10.72
C ILE A 154 -6.84 5.11 9.35
N ASP A 155 -7.20 6.38 9.31
CA ASP A 155 -7.09 7.21 8.11
C ASP A 155 -5.63 7.64 7.94
N ALA A 156 -5.06 7.36 6.79
CA ALA A 156 -3.65 7.59 6.47
C ALA A 156 -3.49 8.49 5.23
N SER A 157 -4.42 9.41 5.03
CA SER A 157 -4.39 10.34 3.91
C SER A 157 -3.43 11.51 4.14
N TYR A 158 -2.95 12.08 3.05
CA TYR A 158 -2.23 13.35 3.07
C TYR A 158 -3.22 14.48 3.47
N GLY A 159 -2.92 15.19 4.55
CA GLY A 159 -3.66 16.33 5.04
C GLY A 159 -3.38 17.62 4.29
#